data_5543933f94500aa3b8202e812ed3fbe2
#
_entry.id   5543933f94500aa3b8202e812ed3fbe2
#
_cell.length_a   1.000
_cell.length_b   1.000
_cell.length_c   1.000
_cell.angle_alpha   90.00
_cell.angle_beta   90.00
_cell.angle_gamma   90.00
#
_symmetry.space_group_name_H-M   'P 1'
#
loop_
_entity.id
_entity.type
_entity.pdbx_description
1 polymer ?
#
loop_
_entity_poly.entity_id
_entity_poly.type
_entity_poly.pdbx_seq_one_letter_code
_entity_poly.pdbx_strand_id
1 'polypeptide(L)'
;MTVIVDEWAEVVESMRNLSAADALKFGVPAGLESPYYFYGHPMDINRQMMIRDKEEPGKVYPAVCLRLPIEEDMGSGMIHYTLNAAIFANTNLDWDASERYANVIKPTLLPLYELLLDRLRRHGFTMPVGQRSYPHKKIDRPHHGILETQGNKAYPFTNKLDAIELVDLKLNFKIKQC
;
A
#
# COMPACT_ATOMS: atom_id res chain seq x y z
N MET A 1 -15.18 2.75 -12.66
CA MET A 1 -13.74 2.86 -12.39
C MET A 1 -13.39 3.87 -11.30
N THR A 2 -14.11 4.97 -11.19
CA THR A 2 -13.87 6.03 -10.19
C THR A 2 -14.11 5.57 -8.75
N VAL A 3 -15.13 4.75 -8.52
CA VAL A 3 -15.59 4.39 -7.16
C VAL A 3 -14.50 3.73 -6.31
N ILE A 4 -13.77 2.74 -6.84
CA ILE A 4 -12.74 2.03 -6.06
C ILE A 4 -11.57 2.93 -5.71
N VAL A 5 -11.20 3.85 -6.60
CA VAL A 5 -10.07 4.77 -6.40
C VAL A 5 -10.39 5.75 -5.27
N ASP A 6 -11.59 6.30 -5.27
CA ASP A 6 -12.06 7.25 -4.26
C ASP A 6 -12.25 6.56 -2.90
N GLU A 7 -12.90 5.39 -2.88
CA GLU A 7 -13.06 4.58 -1.65
C GLU A 7 -11.70 4.16 -1.06
N TRP A 8 -10.73 3.83 -1.93
CA TRP A 8 -9.37 3.52 -1.46
C TRP A 8 -8.65 4.73 -0.89
N ALA A 9 -8.84 5.90 -1.49
CA ALA A 9 -8.33 7.16 -0.93
C ALA A 9 -8.89 7.42 0.48
N GLU A 10 -10.19 7.19 0.69
CA GLU A 10 -10.82 7.30 2.01
C GLU A 10 -10.27 6.28 3.02
N VAL A 11 -10.02 5.05 2.57
CA VAL A 11 -9.34 4.02 3.40
C VAL A 11 -7.99 4.53 3.88
N VAL A 12 -7.15 5.04 2.98
CA VAL A 12 -5.82 5.56 3.33
C VAL A 12 -5.93 6.81 4.22
N GLU A 13 -6.87 7.71 3.93
CA GLU A 13 -7.11 8.88 4.78
C GLU A 13 -7.50 8.47 6.21
N SER A 14 -8.29 7.40 6.37
CA SER A 14 -8.64 6.86 7.69
C SER A 14 -7.44 6.29 8.46
N MET A 15 -6.33 5.99 7.79
CA MET A 15 -5.09 5.57 8.44
C MET A 15 -4.31 6.75 9.03
N ARG A 16 -4.62 7.99 8.66
CA ARG A 16 -3.94 9.21 9.14
C ARG A 16 -4.36 9.58 10.56
N ASN A 17 -5.63 9.38 10.89
CA ASN A 17 -6.18 9.80 12.19
C ASN A 17 -6.34 8.59 13.10
N LEU A 18 -5.22 7.97 13.50
CA LEU A 18 -5.24 6.83 14.40
C LEU A 18 -5.60 7.22 15.81
N SER A 19 -6.56 6.51 16.40
CA SER A 19 -6.75 6.55 17.84
C SER A 19 -5.55 5.91 18.55
N ALA A 20 -5.26 6.32 19.78
CA ALA A 20 -4.22 5.71 20.59
C ALA A 20 -4.43 4.18 20.76
N ALA A 21 -5.69 3.75 20.82
CA ALA A 21 -6.06 2.34 20.92
C ALA A 21 -5.72 1.57 19.61
N ASP A 22 -6.01 2.15 18.43
CA ASP A 22 -5.66 1.53 17.15
C ASP A 22 -4.14 1.51 16.95
N ALA A 23 -3.44 2.59 17.28
CA ALA A 23 -1.98 2.64 17.20
C ALA A 23 -1.33 1.52 18.04
N LEU A 24 -1.80 1.35 19.29
CA LEU A 24 -1.34 0.28 20.16
C LEU A 24 -1.70 -1.11 19.63
N LYS A 25 -2.92 -1.28 19.15
CA LYS A 25 -3.42 -2.56 18.61
C LYS A 25 -2.58 -3.08 17.45
N PHE A 26 -2.19 -2.20 16.52
CA PHE A 26 -1.43 -2.56 15.33
C PHE A 26 0.08 -2.38 15.50
N GLY A 27 0.53 -1.87 16.64
CA GLY A 27 1.95 -1.60 16.88
C GLY A 27 2.52 -0.49 15.99
N VAL A 28 1.67 0.46 15.57
CA VAL A 28 2.11 1.61 14.77
C VAL A 28 2.96 2.51 15.65
N PRO A 29 4.21 2.83 15.26
CA PRO A 29 5.12 3.65 16.07
C PRO A 29 4.53 5.03 16.33
N ALA A 30 4.72 5.54 17.55
CA ALA A 30 4.39 6.92 17.88
C ALA A 30 5.24 7.86 17.01
N GLY A 31 4.58 8.83 16.37
CA GLY A 31 5.24 9.78 15.47
C GLY A 31 5.47 9.27 14.04
N LEU A 32 4.97 8.07 13.69
CA LEU A 32 4.95 7.67 12.30
C LEU A 32 4.09 8.66 11.52
N GLU A 33 4.67 9.21 10.45
CA GLU A 33 3.93 10.10 9.56
C GLU A 33 2.77 9.37 8.90
N SER A 34 1.72 10.12 8.63
CA SER A 34 0.52 9.60 7.96
C SER A 34 0.84 9.14 6.54
N PRO A 35 0.36 7.98 6.11
CA PRO A 35 0.69 7.49 4.79
C PRO A 35 0.09 8.38 3.69
N TYR A 36 0.88 8.66 2.65
CA TYR A 36 0.40 9.28 1.43
C TYR A 36 -0.29 8.26 0.53
N TYR A 37 -1.26 8.72 -0.24
CA TYR A 37 -1.95 7.90 -1.22
C TYR A 37 -1.51 8.25 -2.64
N PHE A 38 -1.18 7.21 -3.42
CA PHE A 38 -0.91 7.33 -4.84
C PHE A 38 -1.72 6.28 -5.62
N TYR A 39 -2.14 6.66 -6.82
CA TYR A 39 -2.89 5.79 -7.71
C TYR A 39 -2.38 5.91 -9.14
N GLY A 40 -2.33 4.78 -9.85
CA GLY A 40 -2.02 4.76 -11.27
C GLY A 40 -1.16 3.57 -11.71
N HIS A 41 -0.62 3.70 -12.91
CA HIS A 41 0.38 2.77 -13.40
C HIS A 41 1.67 2.86 -12.55
N PRO A 42 2.38 1.75 -12.28
CA PRO A 42 3.58 1.79 -11.43
C PRO A 42 4.61 2.85 -11.80
N MET A 43 4.82 3.09 -13.11
CA MET A 43 5.72 4.14 -13.60
C MET A 43 5.27 5.55 -13.22
N ASP A 44 3.95 5.81 -13.30
CA ASP A 44 3.37 7.12 -12.96
C ASP A 44 3.42 7.35 -11.46
N ILE A 45 3.13 6.34 -10.66
CA ILE A 45 3.26 6.37 -9.20
C ILE A 45 4.69 6.73 -8.81
N ASN A 46 5.68 6.04 -9.37
CA ASN A 46 7.08 6.30 -9.07
C ASN A 46 7.46 7.75 -9.44
N ARG A 47 7.01 8.23 -10.60
CA ARG A 47 7.24 9.62 -11.01
C ARG A 47 6.61 10.62 -10.04
N GLN A 48 5.37 10.40 -9.63
CA GLN A 48 4.68 11.26 -8.66
C GLN A 48 5.39 11.28 -7.31
N MET A 49 5.81 10.11 -6.81
CA MET A 49 6.57 9.99 -5.56
C MET A 49 7.89 10.76 -5.64
N MET A 50 8.64 10.63 -6.75
CA MET A 50 9.90 11.36 -6.96
C MET A 50 9.72 12.87 -7.04
N ILE A 51 8.65 13.35 -7.69
CA ILE A 51 8.35 14.78 -7.77
C ILE A 51 8.05 15.31 -6.37
N ARG A 52 7.19 14.62 -5.64
CA ARG A 52 6.76 15.05 -4.32
C ARG A 52 7.90 14.97 -3.28
N ASP A 53 8.77 13.96 -3.38
CA ASP A 53 9.95 13.86 -2.50
C ASP A 53 10.97 14.99 -2.73
N LYS A 54 11.01 15.58 -3.95
CA LYS A 54 11.79 16.79 -4.21
C LYS A 54 11.19 18.05 -3.61
N GLU A 55 9.87 18.13 -3.57
CA GLU A 55 9.13 19.27 -3.01
C GLU A 55 9.15 19.23 -1.47
N GLU A 56 8.98 18.04 -0.90
CA GLU A 56 8.93 17.79 0.54
C GLU A 56 9.84 16.60 0.91
N PRO A 57 11.16 16.79 0.99
CA PRO A 57 12.10 15.68 1.21
C PRO A 57 11.80 14.88 2.47
N GLY A 58 11.68 13.56 2.30
CA GLY A 58 11.46 12.60 3.38
C GLY A 58 10.04 12.53 3.91
N LYS A 59 9.13 13.44 3.52
CA LYS A 59 7.75 13.47 4.02
C LYS A 59 6.77 12.62 3.20
N VAL A 60 7.18 12.13 2.05
CA VAL A 60 6.33 11.33 1.14
C VAL A 60 6.09 9.91 1.66
N TYR A 61 6.81 9.50 2.66
CA TYR A 61 6.77 8.17 3.20
C TYR A 61 6.36 8.16 4.69
N PRO A 62 5.60 7.13 5.10
CA PRO A 62 5.17 5.96 4.31
C PRO A 62 4.14 6.33 3.23
N ALA A 63 4.04 5.50 2.18
CA ALA A 63 3.09 5.69 1.10
C ALA A 63 2.29 4.40 0.85
N VAL A 64 0.99 4.53 0.57
CA VAL A 64 0.12 3.44 0.13
C VAL A 64 -0.27 3.69 -1.32
N CYS A 65 0.01 2.74 -2.18
CA CYS A 65 -0.20 2.86 -3.61
C CYS A 65 -1.22 1.83 -4.10
N LEU A 66 -2.23 2.29 -4.82
CA LEU A 66 -3.13 1.43 -5.59
C LEU A 66 -2.65 1.39 -7.04
N ARG A 67 -2.32 0.21 -7.53
CA ARG A 67 -1.68 0.01 -8.83
C ARG A 67 -2.66 -0.47 -9.89
N LEU A 68 -2.53 0.04 -11.09
CA LEU A 68 -3.20 -0.49 -12.28
C LEU A 68 -2.48 -1.75 -12.80
N PRO A 69 -3.19 -2.69 -13.47
CA PRO A 69 -4.64 -2.66 -13.70
C PRO A 69 -5.47 -3.03 -12.47
N ILE A 70 -6.73 -2.58 -12.47
CA ILE A 70 -7.78 -3.03 -11.54
C ILE A 70 -8.79 -3.80 -12.37
N GLU A 71 -9.08 -5.03 -11.97
CA GLU A 71 -10.11 -5.85 -12.59
C GLU A 71 -11.40 -5.72 -11.78
N GLU A 72 -12.51 -5.50 -12.48
CA GLU A 72 -13.85 -5.37 -11.90
C GLU A 72 -14.77 -6.42 -12.53
N ASP A 73 -15.40 -7.22 -11.70
CA ASP A 73 -16.47 -8.13 -12.11
C ASP A 73 -17.76 -7.77 -11.35
N MET A 74 -18.82 -7.50 -12.10
CA MET A 74 -20.12 -7.06 -11.56
C MET A 74 -21.10 -8.22 -11.53
N GLY A 75 -21.48 -8.66 -10.34
CA GLY A 75 -22.46 -9.74 -10.18
C GLY A 75 -23.33 -9.55 -8.94
N SER A 76 -24.63 -9.87 -9.06
CA SER A 76 -25.60 -9.98 -7.93
C SER A 76 -25.61 -8.81 -6.94
N GLY A 77 -25.44 -7.56 -7.41
CA GLY A 77 -25.47 -6.35 -6.57
C GLY A 77 -24.18 -6.11 -5.80
N MET A 78 -23.11 -6.82 -6.14
CA MET A 78 -21.76 -6.63 -5.62
C MET A 78 -20.78 -6.42 -6.77
N ILE A 79 -19.72 -5.65 -6.50
CA ILE A 79 -18.57 -5.55 -7.37
C ILE A 79 -17.46 -6.38 -6.75
N HIS A 80 -16.87 -7.25 -7.54
CA HIS A 80 -15.71 -8.04 -7.18
C HIS A 80 -14.48 -7.40 -7.79
N TYR A 81 -13.55 -6.98 -6.95
CA TYR A 81 -12.28 -6.38 -7.39
C TYR A 81 -11.14 -7.36 -7.25
N THR A 82 -10.28 -7.41 -8.26
CA THR A 82 -8.92 -7.95 -8.16
C THR A 82 -7.95 -6.83 -8.47
N LEU A 83 -7.08 -6.52 -7.52
CA LEU A 83 -6.19 -5.37 -7.62
C LEU A 83 -4.82 -5.63 -6.99
N ASN A 84 -3.89 -4.75 -7.31
CA ASN A 84 -2.56 -4.76 -6.73
C ASN A 84 -2.33 -3.48 -5.94
N ALA A 85 -1.77 -3.60 -4.75
CA ALA A 85 -1.40 -2.47 -3.92
C ALA A 85 0.02 -2.64 -3.37
N ALA A 86 0.61 -1.55 -2.91
CA ALA A 86 1.90 -1.61 -2.24
C ALA A 86 1.98 -0.56 -1.14
N ILE A 87 2.70 -0.87 -0.08
CA ILE A 87 3.05 0.04 1.01
C ILE A 87 4.54 0.24 0.97
N PHE A 88 4.99 1.49 0.90
CA PHE A 88 6.39 1.87 0.81
C PHE A 88 6.84 2.62 2.05
N ALA A 89 8.07 2.39 2.46
CA ALA A 89 8.75 3.20 3.46
C ALA A 89 10.20 3.46 3.06
N ASN A 90 10.74 4.59 3.52
CA ASN A 90 12.15 4.90 3.36
C ASN A 90 13.02 3.91 4.15
N THR A 91 14.18 3.62 3.59
CA THR A 91 15.17 2.73 4.19
C THR A 91 16.58 3.28 4.00
N ASN A 92 17.57 2.68 4.65
CA ASN A 92 18.97 2.99 4.43
C ASN A 92 19.55 2.03 3.36
N LEU A 93 20.29 2.58 2.38
CA LEU A 93 20.94 1.78 1.33
C LEU A 93 22.03 0.85 1.87
N ASP A 94 22.70 1.27 2.94
CA ASP A 94 23.85 0.55 3.51
C ASP A 94 23.39 -0.66 4.35
N TRP A 95 22.10 -0.76 4.67
CA TRP A 95 21.56 -1.88 5.43
C TRP A 95 21.40 -3.13 4.57
N ASP A 96 21.78 -4.25 5.13
CA ASP A 96 21.49 -5.56 4.56
C ASP A 96 19.99 -5.93 4.71
N ALA A 97 19.58 -7.07 4.16
CA ALA A 97 18.18 -7.49 4.19
C ALA A 97 17.68 -7.74 5.63
N SER A 98 18.53 -8.20 6.54
CA SER A 98 18.18 -8.45 7.95
C SER A 98 17.99 -7.14 8.71
N GLU A 99 18.86 -6.17 8.49
CA GLU A 99 18.77 -4.84 9.10
C GLU A 99 17.52 -4.09 8.59
N ARG A 100 17.21 -4.19 7.28
CA ARG A 100 15.99 -3.61 6.71
C ARG A 100 14.73 -4.25 7.27
N TYR A 101 14.74 -5.58 7.41
CA TYR A 101 13.62 -6.27 8.03
C TYR A 101 13.41 -5.79 9.48
N ALA A 102 14.48 -5.71 10.27
CA ALA A 102 14.41 -5.31 11.68
C ALA A 102 14.02 -3.84 11.88
N ASN A 103 14.49 -2.94 11.01
CA ASN A 103 14.38 -1.49 11.21
C ASN A 103 13.23 -0.84 10.41
N VAL A 104 12.76 -1.47 9.32
CA VAL A 104 11.72 -0.90 8.43
C VAL A 104 10.53 -1.83 8.28
N ILE A 105 10.75 -3.06 7.82
CA ILE A 105 9.62 -3.96 7.49
C ILE A 105 8.83 -4.28 8.75
N LYS A 106 9.50 -4.77 9.79
CA LYS A 106 8.86 -5.19 11.03
C LYS A 106 8.21 -4.04 11.81
N PRO A 107 8.88 -2.91 12.08
CA PRO A 107 8.30 -1.84 12.91
C PRO A 107 7.36 -0.89 12.15
N THR A 108 7.46 -0.79 10.83
CA THR A 108 6.71 0.20 10.04
C THR A 108 5.77 -0.45 9.04
N LEU A 109 6.29 -1.26 8.12
CA LEU A 109 5.49 -1.78 7.01
C LEU A 109 4.49 -2.84 7.45
N LEU A 110 4.84 -3.75 8.36
CA LEU A 110 3.91 -4.76 8.86
C LEU A 110 2.74 -4.14 9.64
N PRO A 111 2.94 -3.21 10.59
CA PRO A 111 1.84 -2.48 11.23
C PRO A 111 0.91 -1.77 10.25
N LEU A 112 1.46 -1.10 9.25
CA LEU A 112 0.66 -0.43 8.22
C LEU A 112 -0.11 -1.40 7.33
N TYR A 113 0.47 -2.54 7.00
CA TYR A 113 -0.20 -3.61 6.26
C TYR A 113 -1.41 -4.15 7.03
N GLU A 114 -1.25 -4.48 8.30
CA GLU A 114 -2.36 -4.97 9.15
C GLU A 114 -3.44 -3.90 9.31
N LEU A 115 -3.02 -2.65 9.50
CA LEU A 115 -3.92 -1.51 9.60
C LEU A 115 -4.70 -1.30 8.29
N LEU A 116 -4.06 -1.38 7.13
CA LEU A 116 -4.72 -1.27 5.83
C LEU A 116 -5.84 -2.31 5.67
N LEU A 117 -5.56 -3.58 6.00
CA LEU A 117 -6.57 -4.64 5.92
C LEU A 117 -7.74 -4.43 6.89
N ASP A 118 -7.48 -3.91 8.09
CA ASP A 118 -8.54 -3.54 9.05
C ASP A 118 -9.38 -2.36 8.53
N ARG A 119 -8.74 -1.34 7.96
CA ARG A 119 -9.44 -0.18 7.39
C ARG A 119 -10.30 -0.55 6.18
N LEU A 120 -9.83 -1.39 5.28
CA LEU A 120 -10.65 -1.93 4.19
C LEU A 120 -11.95 -2.55 4.71
N ARG A 121 -11.87 -3.35 5.77
CA ARG A 121 -13.06 -3.97 6.39
C ARG A 121 -14.00 -2.93 6.98
N ARG A 122 -13.48 -1.91 7.66
CA ARG A 122 -14.30 -0.84 8.28
C ARG A 122 -14.97 0.06 7.22
N HIS A 123 -14.37 0.22 6.06
CA HIS A 123 -14.94 0.96 4.93
C HIS A 123 -15.93 0.16 4.06
N GLY A 124 -16.32 -1.04 4.53
CA GLY A 124 -17.38 -1.82 3.88
C GLY A 124 -16.89 -2.76 2.78
N PHE A 125 -15.59 -2.87 2.58
CA PHE A 125 -15.05 -3.95 1.76
C PHE A 125 -15.21 -5.28 2.48
N THR A 126 -15.73 -6.28 1.77
CA THR A 126 -15.95 -7.61 2.33
C THR A 126 -15.04 -8.64 1.64
N MET A 127 -14.79 -9.70 2.34
CA MET A 127 -14.04 -10.83 1.80
C MET A 127 -14.91 -11.65 0.85
N PRO A 128 -14.34 -12.32 -0.15
CA PRO A 128 -15.05 -13.32 -0.93
C PRO A 128 -15.69 -14.39 -0.01
N VAL A 129 -16.82 -14.94 -0.48
CA VAL A 129 -17.59 -15.93 0.30
C VAL A 129 -16.72 -17.12 0.70
N GLY A 130 -16.78 -17.51 1.96
CA GLY A 130 -16.02 -18.63 2.51
C GLY A 130 -14.59 -18.29 2.94
N GLN A 131 -14.13 -17.06 2.78
CA GLN A 131 -12.79 -16.62 3.20
C GLN A 131 -12.85 -15.96 4.60
N ARG A 132 -11.78 -16.18 5.40
CA ARG A 132 -11.59 -15.55 6.71
C ARG A 132 -10.72 -14.29 6.67
N SER A 133 -10.01 -14.09 5.57
CA SER A 133 -9.16 -12.93 5.29
C SER A 133 -9.27 -12.55 3.82
N TYR A 134 -8.81 -11.38 3.45
CA TYR A 134 -8.71 -10.99 2.04
C TYR A 134 -7.69 -11.86 1.33
N PRO A 135 -8.07 -12.62 0.27
CA PRO A 135 -7.12 -13.41 -0.49
C PRO A 135 -6.15 -12.49 -1.25
N HIS A 136 -4.87 -12.68 -1.04
CA HIS A 136 -3.79 -12.01 -1.78
C HIS A 136 -2.46 -12.71 -1.53
N LYS A 137 -1.47 -12.42 -2.35
CA LYS A 137 -0.07 -12.76 -2.10
C LYS A 137 0.59 -11.56 -1.45
N LYS A 138 1.11 -11.74 -0.24
CA LYS A 138 1.95 -10.74 0.43
C LYS A 138 3.40 -10.98 0.04
N ILE A 139 4.07 -9.96 -0.47
CA ILE A 139 5.48 -10.02 -0.87
C ILE A 139 6.25 -8.93 -0.15
N ASP A 140 7.19 -9.31 0.69
CA ASP A 140 8.13 -8.39 1.31
C ASP A 140 9.26 -8.13 0.30
N ARG A 141 9.47 -6.86 -0.07
CA ARG A 141 10.51 -6.43 -1.01
C ARG A 141 11.48 -5.47 -0.35
N PRO A 142 12.54 -5.98 0.26
CA PRO A 142 13.70 -5.15 0.58
C PRO A 142 14.33 -4.64 -0.73
N HIS A 143 14.86 -3.44 -0.72
CA HIS A 143 15.45 -2.80 -1.91
C HIS A 143 14.48 -2.59 -3.08
N HIS A 144 13.21 -2.25 -2.79
CA HIS A 144 12.26 -1.94 -3.84
C HIS A 144 12.74 -0.73 -4.65
N GLY A 145 12.70 -0.84 -5.99
CA GLY A 145 13.14 0.22 -6.89
C GLY A 145 14.56 0.06 -7.42
N ILE A 146 15.32 -0.94 -6.97
CA ILE A 146 16.48 -1.41 -7.72
C ILE A 146 15.93 -2.28 -8.84
N LEU A 147 15.77 -1.72 -10.04
CA LEU A 147 15.44 -2.51 -11.21
C LEU A 147 16.62 -3.44 -11.49
N GLU A 148 16.37 -4.74 -11.40
CA GLU A 148 17.21 -5.72 -12.06
C GLU A 148 17.29 -5.30 -13.53
N THR A 149 18.49 -5.05 -14.00
CA THR A 149 18.76 -4.57 -15.35
C THR A 149 18.33 -5.61 -16.38
N GLN A 150 17.19 -5.40 -17.01
CA GLN A 150 16.95 -5.98 -18.33
C GLN A 150 17.59 -5.04 -19.36
N GLY A 151 18.82 -5.37 -19.78
CA GLY A 151 19.55 -4.69 -20.84
C GLY A 151 20.01 -3.28 -20.46
N ASN A 152 21.27 -3.04 -20.49
CA ASN A 152 22.15 -1.83 -20.46
C ASN A 152 21.58 -0.41 -20.16
N LYS A 153 20.37 -0.26 -19.64
CA LYS A 153 19.80 1.00 -19.16
C LYS A 153 19.23 0.78 -17.77
N ALA A 154 20.09 0.90 -16.76
CA ALA A 154 19.64 1.09 -15.40
C ALA A 154 18.97 2.47 -15.32
N TYR A 155 17.68 2.52 -15.06
CA TYR A 155 17.06 3.70 -14.49
C TYR A 155 17.29 3.60 -12.97
N PRO A 156 18.23 4.35 -12.40
CA PRO A 156 18.45 4.31 -10.98
C PRO A 156 17.23 4.95 -10.32
N PHE A 157 16.37 4.13 -9.70
CA PHE A 157 15.53 4.66 -8.66
C PHE A 157 16.46 5.13 -7.55
N THR A 158 16.56 6.44 -7.40
CA THR A 158 17.39 7.05 -6.36
C THR A 158 16.75 6.90 -4.97
N ASN A 159 15.54 6.35 -4.89
CA ASN A 159 14.80 6.24 -3.65
C ASN A 159 15.14 4.92 -2.95
N LYS A 160 15.63 5.08 -1.74
CA LYS A 160 15.93 4.05 -0.76
C LYS A 160 14.63 3.54 -0.18
N LEU A 161 13.99 2.57 -0.83
CA LEU A 161 12.66 2.08 -0.44
C LEU A 161 12.66 0.60 -0.11
N ASP A 162 11.92 0.25 0.94
CA ASP A 162 11.41 -1.08 1.16
C ASP A 162 9.89 -1.09 0.97
N ALA A 163 9.33 -2.22 0.60
CA ALA A 163 7.90 -2.33 0.36
C ALA A 163 7.30 -3.64 0.87
N ILE A 164 5.99 -3.59 1.15
CA ILE A 164 5.11 -4.76 1.18
C ILE A 164 4.15 -4.62 0.02
N GLU A 165 4.15 -5.61 -0.87
CA GLU A 165 3.21 -5.69 -1.99
C GLU A 165 2.08 -6.65 -1.67
N LEU A 166 0.85 -6.24 -2.02
CA LEU A 166 -0.35 -7.05 -2.02
C LEU A 166 -0.70 -7.34 -3.48
N VAL A 167 -0.46 -8.56 -3.91
CA VAL A 167 -0.69 -8.98 -5.30
C VAL A 167 -1.94 -9.84 -5.37
N ASP A 168 -2.77 -9.62 -6.39
CA ASP A 168 -4.05 -10.29 -6.61
C ASP A 168 -4.99 -10.15 -5.38
N LEU A 169 -5.04 -8.96 -4.77
CA LEU A 169 -5.92 -8.69 -3.63
C LEU A 169 -7.37 -8.70 -4.08
N LYS A 170 -8.16 -9.62 -3.52
CA LYS A 170 -9.56 -9.81 -3.87
C LYS A 170 -10.46 -9.18 -2.82
N LEU A 171 -11.30 -8.26 -3.26
CA LEU A 171 -12.24 -7.51 -2.43
C LEU A 171 -13.63 -7.57 -3.06
N ASN A 172 -14.66 -7.57 -2.22
CA ASN A 172 -16.04 -7.36 -2.64
C ASN A 172 -16.53 -6.03 -2.08
N PHE A 173 -17.28 -5.29 -2.87
CA PHE A 173 -17.91 -4.04 -2.46
C PHE A 173 -19.38 -4.05 -2.81
N LYS A 174 -20.23 -3.75 -1.83
CA LYS A 174 -21.66 -3.70 -2.04
C LYS A 174 -22.05 -2.34 -2.63
N ILE A 175 -22.66 -2.35 -3.80
CA ILE A 175 -23.20 -1.12 -4.40
C ILE A 175 -24.29 -0.59 -3.46
N LYS A 176 -24.13 0.62 -2.94
CA LYS A 176 -25.20 1.33 -2.26
C LYS A 176 -26.26 1.64 -3.32
N GLN A 177 -27.40 0.95 -3.25
CA GLN A 177 -28.55 1.35 -4.04
C GLN A 177 -29.03 2.71 -3.51
N CYS A 178 -28.99 3.72 -4.38
CA CYS A 178 -29.61 5.03 -4.11
C CYS A 178 -31.12 4.91 -4.14
#